data_019377a5e65298b33ae7362854e5de77
#
_entry.id   019377a5e65298b33ae7362854e5de77
#
_cell.length_a   1.000
_cell.length_b   1.000
_cell.length_c   1.000
_cell.angle_alpha   90.00
_cell.angle_beta   90.00
_cell.angle_gamma   90.00
#
_symmetry.space_group_name_H-M   'P 1'
#
loop_
_entity.id
_entity.type
_entity.pdbx_description
1 polymer ?
#
loop_
_entity_poly.entity_id
_entity_poly.type
_entity_poly.pdbx_seq_one_letter_code
_entity_poly.pdbx_strand_id
1 'polypeptide(L)'
;MSLLLGEVHPTTPTFCQLCVTRRRLLPFFILSERPRQRRFTLSTPPEAQIFELFYESIMRLISSSRCLPNPAKILPLAFKSALQPLSQRWLCKVSPKPSSLANIFKISISTMATSLNGNVIMTSELQRTYQVVVAATKEMGIGKDGKLPWNLPSDLKFFKDLTLTTSDSAKKNAVVMGRKTWESIPSKYRPLCGRLNIVLTRSSGSNIANTENVVTCSSIDSALDLLAAPPYSMSIDKVFVIGGGDILRESLNRPRCEAIHLTEIDKSIDCDTFIPPIDTSAYQPWYSSFPICENGLRYSFTTFVRVKSSSAGESFKERAESHALVDWKKFSSFLPKMIFDRHEELLYLNLVKEIISNGNLKNDRTGTGTFSKFGCQMKFNLRRNFPLLTTKRVFWRGVVEELLWFISGSTNAKVLQEKGIRIWDGNASRAYLDGIGLTEREEGDLGPVYGFQWRHFGAKYTDMHADYTGQGFDQLLDVINKIKNNPDDRRIIMSAWNPPDLKLMALPPCHMFAQFYVANGELSCQMYQRSADMGLGVPFNIASYSLLTCILAHVCDLVPGDFIHVIGDAHVYKNHVRPLQEQLENPPKPFPVLKINPEKKHIDSFVADDFELIGYDPHKKIDMQMAV
;
A
#
# COMPACT_ATOMS: atom_id res chain seq x y z
N MET A 1 67.86 -26.18 4.36
CA MET A 1 68.63 -26.71 3.20
C MET A 1 67.80 -26.39 1.99
N SER A 2 68.04 -25.24 1.40
CA SER A 2 68.92 -24.97 0.23
C SER A 2 68.23 -25.39 -1.05
N LEU A 3 67.72 -24.40 -1.79
CA LEU A 3 68.25 -23.82 -3.06
C LEU A 3 67.65 -24.54 -4.30
N LEU A 4 67.12 -23.94 -5.34
CA LEU A 4 67.53 -22.85 -6.26
C LEU A 4 66.27 -22.53 -7.13
N LEU A 5 65.83 -21.30 -7.30
CA LEU A 5 66.13 -20.27 -8.30
C LEU A 5 65.90 -20.67 -9.77
N GLY A 6 65.07 -19.91 -10.43
CA GLY A 6 64.92 -19.85 -11.87
C GLY A 6 63.89 -18.81 -12.30
N GLU A 7 64.29 -17.52 -12.32
CA GLU A 7 63.61 -16.43 -13.03
C GLU A 7 63.68 -16.63 -14.54
N VAL A 8 62.63 -16.19 -15.27
CA VAL A 8 62.75 -15.35 -16.48
C VAL A 8 61.39 -14.72 -16.81
N HIS A 9 61.34 -13.40 -16.81
CA HIS A 9 60.38 -12.47 -17.45
C HIS A 9 60.69 -12.31 -18.96
N PRO A 10 60.00 -11.43 -19.69
CA PRO A 10 58.59 -11.28 -20.08
C PRO A 10 58.43 -11.18 -21.62
N THR A 11 57.20 -11.18 -22.15
CA THR A 11 56.91 -10.42 -23.38
C THR A 11 55.38 -10.27 -23.60
N THR A 12 54.91 -9.04 -23.56
CA THR A 12 53.80 -8.55 -24.38
C THR A 12 54.26 -8.40 -25.84
N PRO A 13 53.35 -8.47 -26.84
CA PRO A 13 52.83 -7.22 -27.37
C PRO A 13 51.40 -7.25 -27.94
N THR A 14 50.72 -6.11 -27.83
CA THR A 14 50.30 -5.15 -28.85
C THR A 14 48.98 -5.43 -29.64
N PHE A 15 48.05 -4.53 -29.37
CA PHE A 15 47.07 -3.89 -30.28
C PHE A 15 46.97 -4.36 -31.74
N CYS A 16 45.72 -4.56 -32.21
CA CYS A 16 45.34 -4.03 -33.50
C CYS A 16 43.84 -3.59 -33.52
N GLN A 17 43.67 -2.27 -33.61
CA GLN A 17 42.49 -1.60 -34.15
C GLN A 17 42.48 -1.75 -35.67
N LEU A 18 41.29 -1.71 -36.26
CA LEU A 18 40.88 -1.19 -37.57
C LEU A 18 39.66 -2.00 -38.04
N CYS A 19 38.65 -1.54 -38.63
CA CYS A 19 38.16 -0.27 -39.15
C CYS A 19 36.74 -0.49 -39.64
N VAL A 20 35.95 0.52 -39.45
CA VAL A 20 34.73 0.90 -40.14
C VAL A 20 34.77 0.62 -41.66
N THR A 21 33.68 0.09 -42.26
CA THR A 21 33.07 0.69 -43.44
C THR A 21 31.63 0.22 -43.71
N ARG A 22 30.82 1.20 -44.11
CA ARG A 22 29.47 1.13 -44.66
C ARG A 22 29.44 0.50 -46.07
N ARG A 23 28.33 -0.18 -46.41
CA ARG A 23 27.48 0.06 -47.63
C ARG A 23 26.50 -1.09 -47.85
N ARG A 24 25.20 -0.75 -47.80
CA ARG A 24 24.16 -0.76 -48.88
C ARG A 24 24.18 -1.95 -49.86
N LEU A 25 23.05 -2.68 -49.96
CA LEU A 25 22.08 -2.65 -51.10
C LEU A 25 21.09 -3.84 -51.00
N LEU A 26 19.85 -3.53 -51.20
CA LEU A 26 18.69 -4.37 -51.58
C LEU A 26 18.88 -4.83 -53.06
N PRO A 27 17.94 -5.55 -53.70
CA PRO A 27 16.85 -6.47 -53.29
C PRO A 27 16.82 -7.75 -54.20
N PHE A 28 15.86 -8.69 -53.98
CA PHE A 28 15.14 -9.42 -55.04
C PHE A 28 14.02 -10.30 -54.44
N PHE A 29 12.80 -9.96 -54.79
CA PHE A 29 11.66 -10.62 -55.42
C PHE A 29 11.60 -12.18 -55.36
N ILE A 30 10.40 -12.74 -55.02
CA ILE A 30 9.40 -13.35 -55.94
C ILE A 30 8.24 -13.91 -55.08
N LEU A 31 7.04 -13.39 -55.35
CA LEU A 31 5.73 -13.98 -55.69
C LEU A 31 5.41 -15.38 -55.05
N SER A 32 4.27 -15.68 -54.48
CA SER A 32 2.87 -15.50 -54.86
C SER A 32 2.02 -16.20 -53.80
N GLU A 33 0.90 -15.77 -53.45
CA GLU A 33 -0.48 -16.13 -53.79
C GLU A 33 -1.47 -15.65 -52.72
N ARG A 34 -2.54 -15.04 -53.19
CA ARG A 34 -3.70 -14.67 -52.37
C ARG A 34 -4.67 -15.86 -52.25
N PRO A 35 -5.43 -15.98 -51.16
CA PRO A 35 -6.85 -16.30 -51.33
C PRO A 35 -7.80 -15.32 -50.64
N ARG A 36 -8.72 -14.89 -51.46
CA ARG A 36 -10.14 -14.57 -51.28
C ARG A 36 -10.64 -14.08 -49.92
N GLN A 37 -11.04 -12.82 -49.93
CA GLN A 37 -11.96 -12.16 -49.01
C GLN A 37 -13.30 -12.92 -48.91
N ARG A 38 -13.70 -13.26 -47.68
CA ARG A 38 -15.11 -13.37 -47.29
C ARG A 38 -15.44 -12.19 -46.39
N ARG A 39 -16.30 -11.32 -46.87
CA ARG A 39 -16.96 -10.26 -46.12
C ARG A 39 -17.87 -10.90 -45.07
N PHE A 40 -17.60 -10.60 -43.81
CA PHE A 40 -18.61 -10.65 -42.75
C PHE A 40 -18.93 -9.19 -42.38
N THR A 41 -20.14 -8.76 -42.74
CA THR A 41 -20.71 -7.49 -42.29
C THR A 41 -21.15 -7.66 -40.84
N LEU A 42 -20.40 -7.06 -39.91
CA LEU A 42 -20.88 -6.80 -38.54
C LEU A 42 -21.50 -5.40 -38.57
N SER A 43 -22.82 -5.34 -38.37
CA SER A 43 -23.55 -4.11 -38.14
C SER A 43 -23.18 -3.57 -36.75
N THR A 44 -22.53 -2.42 -36.70
CA THR A 44 -22.33 -1.64 -35.45
C THR A 44 -23.66 -1.02 -35.00
N PRO A 45 -23.90 -0.94 -33.67
CA PRO A 45 -25.12 -0.31 -33.15
C PRO A 45 -25.18 1.19 -33.52
N PRO A 46 -26.37 1.77 -33.67
CA PRO A 46 -26.55 3.17 -34.11
C PRO A 46 -25.88 4.23 -33.21
N GLU A 47 -25.59 3.92 -31.99
CA GLU A 47 -24.96 4.86 -31.02
C GLU A 47 -23.48 5.12 -31.30
N ALA A 48 -22.74 4.16 -31.85
CA ALA A 48 -21.33 4.33 -32.17
C ALA A 48 -21.10 5.25 -33.38
N GLN A 49 -22.01 5.26 -34.36
CA GLN A 49 -21.92 6.14 -35.53
C GLN A 49 -22.21 7.62 -35.19
N ILE A 50 -23.04 7.87 -34.16
CA ILE A 50 -23.31 9.25 -33.69
C ILE A 50 -22.07 9.81 -32.97
N PHE A 51 -21.33 8.99 -32.23
CA PHE A 51 -20.11 9.42 -31.55
C PHE A 51 -18.97 9.74 -32.50
N GLU A 52 -18.80 8.97 -33.56
CA GLU A 52 -17.76 9.20 -34.57
C GLU A 52 -18.01 10.47 -35.38
N LEU A 53 -19.25 10.71 -35.79
CA LEU A 53 -19.65 11.96 -36.48
C LEU A 53 -19.51 13.21 -35.59
N PHE A 54 -19.72 13.05 -34.29
CA PHE A 54 -19.53 14.13 -33.32
C PHE A 54 -18.05 14.44 -33.10
N TYR A 55 -17.21 13.41 -33.02
CA TYR A 55 -15.76 13.55 -32.88
C TYR A 55 -15.12 14.20 -34.10
N GLU A 56 -15.49 13.77 -35.30
CA GLU A 56 -15.01 14.40 -36.55
C GLU A 56 -15.45 15.88 -36.69
N SER A 57 -16.66 16.21 -36.27
CA SER A 57 -17.16 17.59 -36.31
C SER A 57 -16.43 18.51 -35.32
N ILE A 58 -16.07 18.02 -34.15
CA ILE A 58 -15.27 18.76 -33.14
C ILE A 58 -13.83 18.94 -33.64
N MET A 59 -13.24 17.94 -34.25
CA MET A 59 -11.87 18.02 -34.77
C MET A 59 -11.76 18.95 -35.98
N ARG A 60 -12.80 19.07 -36.82
CA ARG A 60 -12.87 20.07 -37.91
C ARG A 60 -13.04 21.50 -37.39
N LEU A 61 -13.76 21.71 -36.28
CA LEU A 61 -13.87 23.02 -35.62
C LEU A 61 -12.56 23.48 -34.96
N ILE A 62 -11.79 22.55 -34.42
CA ILE A 62 -10.48 22.84 -33.80
C ILE A 62 -9.42 23.14 -34.89
N SER A 63 -9.48 22.46 -36.02
CA SER A 63 -8.53 22.67 -37.12
C SER A 63 -8.78 23.96 -37.95
N SER A 64 -9.96 24.53 -37.89
CA SER A 64 -10.32 25.77 -38.59
C SER A 64 -10.08 27.07 -37.82
N SER A 65 -9.72 26.99 -36.50
CA SER A 65 -9.51 28.17 -35.66
C SER A 65 -8.04 28.55 -35.49
N ARG A 66 -7.35 28.81 -36.60
CA ARG A 66 -5.95 29.31 -36.55
C ARG A 66 -5.81 30.83 -36.36
N CYS A 67 -6.76 31.51 -35.78
CA CYS A 67 -6.61 32.94 -35.43
C CYS A 67 -7.61 33.36 -34.37
N LEU A 68 -7.37 33.04 -33.08
CA LEU A 68 -7.95 33.83 -31.97
C LEU A 68 -7.23 33.48 -30.66
N PRO A 69 -6.88 34.47 -29.81
CA PRO A 69 -6.23 34.25 -28.52
C PRO A 69 -7.27 33.88 -27.46
N ASN A 70 -7.07 32.76 -26.80
CA ASN A 70 -7.73 32.29 -25.59
C ASN A 70 -8.89 31.29 -25.74
N PRO A 71 -8.61 29.94 -25.74
CA PRO A 71 -9.65 28.91 -25.89
C PRO A 71 -10.54 28.68 -24.65
N ALA A 72 -10.26 29.31 -23.51
CA ALA A 72 -10.99 29.05 -22.25
C ALA A 72 -12.38 29.72 -22.15
N LYS A 73 -12.80 30.54 -23.11
CA LYS A 73 -14.09 31.26 -23.08
C LYS A 73 -15.19 30.69 -24.00
N ILE A 74 -14.91 29.67 -24.78
CA ILE A 74 -15.87 29.17 -25.80
C ILE A 74 -16.63 27.90 -25.35
N LEU A 75 -16.11 27.15 -24.37
CA LEU A 75 -16.76 25.92 -23.91
C LEU A 75 -18.14 26.07 -23.24
N PRO A 76 -18.49 27.14 -22.51
CA PRO A 76 -19.80 27.24 -21.88
C PRO A 76 -20.98 27.59 -22.81
N LEU A 77 -20.69 28.16 -24.00
CA LEU A 77 -21.75 28.59 -24.93
C LEU A 77 -22.17 27.50 -25.93
N ALA A 78 -21.27 26.61 -26.29
CA ALA A 78 -21.57 25.48 -27.17
C ALA A 78 -22.43 24.38 -26.49
N PHE A 79 -22.33 24.26 -25.16
CA PHE A 79 -23.12 23.28 -24.39
C PHE A 79 -24.58 23.72 -24.15
N LYS A 80 -24.87 25.03 -24.15
CA LYS A 80 -26.22 25.55 -23.96
C LYS A 80 -27.12 25.45 -25.19
N SER A 81 -26.57 25.46 -26.38
CA SER A 81 -27.33 25.38 -27.65
C SER A 81 -27.62 23.96 -28.13
N ALA A 82 -26.92 22.95 -27.61
CA ALA A 82 -27.11 21.55 -28.02
C ALA A 82 -28.17 20.77 -27.20
N LEU A 83 -28.63 21.32 -26.06
CA LEU A 83 -29.58 20.63 -25.16
C LEU A 83 -31.03 21.15 -25.25
N GLN A 84 -31.31 22.21 -26.03
CA GLN A 84 -32.68 22.75 -26.13
C GLN A 84 -33.68 21.97 -27.01
N PRO A 85 -33.32 21.11 -27.99
CA PRO A 85 -34.33 20.36 -28.74
C PRO A 85 -34.85 19.07 -28.09
N LEU A 86 -34.26 18.57 -27.00
CA LEU A 86 -34.63 17.26 -26.45
C LEU A 86 -35.60 17.31 -25.26
N SER A 87 -35.90 18.50 -24.71
CA SER A 87 -36.78 18.65 -23.55
C SER A 87 -38.27 18.90 -23.88
N GLN A 88 -38.64 19.07 -25.17
CA GLN A 88 -40.04 19.36 -25.56
C GLN A 88 -40.84 18.18 -26.13
N ARG A 89 -40.31 16.96 -26.18
CA ARG A 89 -41.03 15.80 -26.74
C ARG A 89 -41.55 14.75 -25.75
N TRP A 90 -41.36 14.93 -24.44
CA TRP A 90 -41.76 13.94 -23.42
C TRP A 90 -42.75 14.44 -22.36
N LEU A 91 -43.44 15.56 -22.58
CA LEU A 91 -44.47 16.08 -21.68
C LEU A 91 -45.86 16.18 -22.36
N CYS A 92 -46.32 15.07 -22.88
CA CYS A 92 -47.77 14.93 -23.20
C CYS A 92 -48.17 13.50 -22.97
N LYS A 93 -48.67 13.22 -21.78
CA LYS A 93 -49.69 12.24 -21.36
C LYS A 93 -49.33 11.69 -19.97
N VAL A 94 -49.80 12.33 -18.95
CA VAL A 94 -50.52 11.75 -17.80
C VAL A 94 -50.87 12.93 -16.89
N SER A 95 -52.15 13.23 -16.81
CA SER A 95 -52.71 14.09 -15.79
C SER A 95 -53.08 13.22 -14.57
N PRO A 96 -52.70 13.62 -13.38
CA PRO A 96 -53.55 13.36 -12.24
C PRO A 96 -53.88 14.61 -11.42
N LYS A 97 -55.09 14.59 -10.88
CA LYS A 97 -55.73 15.60 -10.06
C LYS A 97 -54.90 15.99 -8.81
N PRO A 98 -55.02 17.25 -8.34
CA PRO A 98 -54.32 17.72 -7.15
C PRO A 98 -55.12 17.43 -5.87
N SER A 99 -54.70 16.42 -5.12
CA SER A 99 -55.11 16.24 -3.72
C SER A 99 -54.26 15.20 -3.04
N SER A 100 -53.11 15.60 -2.45
CA SER A 100 -52.46 14.88 -1.33
C SER A 100 -51.10 15.44 -0.86
N LEU A 101 -50.57 16.52 -1.44
CA LEU A 101 -49.26 17.05 -1.02
C LEU A 101 -49.33 18.07 0.15
N ALA A 102 -50.55 18.50 0.56
CA ALA A 102 -50.71 19.42 1.69
C ALA A 102 -50.71 18.73 3.07
N ASN A 103 -50.85 17.40 3.13
CA ASN A 103 -50.89 16.66 4.41
C ASN A 103 -49.58 16.06 4.86
N ILE A 104 -48.54 16.03 4.01
CA ILE A 104 -47.22 15.50 4.40
C ILE A 104 -46.39 16.55 5.12
N PHE A 105 -46.63 17.84 4.86
CA PHE A 105 -45.90 18.93 5.55
C PHE A 105 -46.50 19.32 6.92
N LYS A 106 -47.69 18.86 7.30
CA LYS A 106 -48.30 19.15 8.62
C LYS A 106 -48.01 18.11 9.71
N ILE A 107 -47.45 16.96 9.38
CA ILE A 107 -47.12 15.92 10.38
C ILE A 107 -45.70 16.08 10.94
N SER A 108 -44.84 16.89 10.31
CA SER A 108 -43.46 17.09 10.76
C SER A 108 -43.26 18.24 11.77
N ILE A 109 -44.28 19.03 12.07
CA ILE A 109 -44.18 20.15 13.04
C ILE A 109 -44.92 19.88 14.35
N SER A 110 -45.79 18.86 14.42
CA SER A 110 -46.60 18.57 15.62
C SER A 110 -45.99 17.55 16.59
N THR A 111 -44.80 17.00 16.29
CA THR A 111 -44.11 16.04 17.19
C THR A 111 -42.95 16.67 17.95
N MET A 112 -42.81 18.00 17.90
CA MET A 112 -41.74 18.74 18.62
C MET A 112 -42.22 19.56 19.84
N ALA A 113 -43.44 19.38 20.29
CA ALA A 113 -43.96 20.20 21.40
C ALA A 113 -44.73 19.40 22.46
N THR A 114 -44.21 18.26 22.92
CA THR A 114 -44.61 17.68 24.22
C THR A 114 -43.55 16.67 24.68
N SER A 115 -42.47 17.13 25.34
CA SER A 115 -41.80 16.43 26.43
C SER A 115 -40.81 17.40 27.11
N LEU A 116 -41.34 18.23 27.92
CA LEU A 116 -40.59 18.92 28.99
C LEU A 116 -40.70 18.03 30.23
N ASN A 117 -39.78 17.10 30.42
CA ASN A 117 -39.32 16.66 31.74
C ASN A 117 -37.99 15.93 31.58
N GLY A 118 -36.97 16.59 32.05
CA GLY A 118 -35.72 16.16 32.63
C GLY A 118 -35.07 14.87 32.14
N ASN A 119 -34.42 14.93 30.98
CA ASN A 119 -33.08 14.35 30.76
C ASN A 119 -32.52 15.02 29.51
N VAL A 120 -31.58 15.92 29.70
CA VAL A 120 -30.75 16.48 28.64
C VAL A 120 -29.95 15.30 28.07
N ILE A 121 -30.50 14.66 27.05
CA ILE A 121 -29.66 13.87 26.14
C ILE A 121 -28.79 14.93 25.47
N MET A 122 -27.56 15.08 25.98
CA MET A 122 -26.49 15.77 25.29
C MET A 122 -26.44 15.14 23.89
N THR A 123 -27.02 15.80 22.91
CA THR A 123 -26.67 15.59 21.50
C THR A 123 -25.16 15.76 21.49
N SER A 124 -24.43 14.67 21.21
CA SER A 124 -22.99 14.76 20.98
C SER A 124 -22.83 15.76 19.84
N GLU A 125 -22.54 17.04 20.19
CA GLU A 125 -22.15 18.05 19.23
C GLU A 125 -21.09 17.39 18.37
N LEU A 126 -21.25 17.44 17.04
CA LEU A 126 -20.26 16.95 16.10
C LEU A 126 -18.98 17.77 16.31
N GLN A 127 -18.15 17.33 17.24
CA GLN A 127 -16.91 18.02 17.56
C GLN A 127 -16.01 17.96 16.33
N ARG A 128 -15.64 19.15 15.83
CA ARG A 128 -14.71 19.27 14.69
C ARG A 128 -13.36 18.69 15.06
N THR A 129 -12.82 17.86 14.18
CA THR A 129 -11.51 17.20 14.32
C THR A 129 -10.49 17.85 13.38
N TYR A 130 -9.21 17.51 13.54
CA TYR A 130 -8.13 18.05 12.72
C TYR A 130 -7.04 17.02 12.47
N GLN A 131 -6.16 17.34 11.54
CA GLN A 131 -4.95 16.59 11.22
C GLN A 131 -3.73 17.50 11.40
N VAL A 132 -2.58 16.93 11.74
CA VAL A 132 -1.32 17.67 11.87
C VAL A 132 -0.46 17.43 10.63
N VAL A 133 0.21 18.47 10.13
CA VAL A 133 1.20 18.38 9.05
C VAL A 133 2.50 19.00 9.52
N VAL A 134 3.58 18.23 9.52
CA VAL A 134 4.88 18.67 10.02
C VAL A 134 6.03 17.91 9.34
N ALA A 135 7.17 18.59 9.13
CA ALA A 135 8.43 17.95 8.80
C ALA A 135 9.34 18.00 10.04
N ALA A 136 10.03 16.90 10.35
CA ALA A 136 10.91 16.80 11.50
C ALA A 136 12.14 15.93 11.22
N THR A 137 13.24 16.22 11.92
CA THR A 137 14.44 15.38 11.97
C THR A 137 14.21 14.11 12.79
N LYS A 138 15.18 13.20 12.83
CA LYS A 138 15.15 12.01 13.71
C LYS A 138 14.90 12.36 15.18
N GLU A 139 15.45 13.47 15.63
CA GLU A 139 15.33 13.97 17.01
C GLU A 139 14.09 14.85 17.21
N MET A 140 13.16 14.83 16.25
CA MET A 140 11.93 15.62 16.28
C MET A 140 12.15 17.16 16.24
N GLY A 141 13.30 17.60 15.73
CA GLY A 141 13.59 19.02 15.44
C GLY A 141 12.79 19.49 14.22
N ILE A 142 12.15 20.65 14.31
CA ILE A 142 11.26 21.19 13.28
C ILE A 142 11.66 22.58 12.77
N GLY A 143 12.65 23.22 13.37
CA GLY A 143 13.06 24.56 12.98
C GLY A 143 14.26 25.08 13.73
N LYS A 144 14.89 26.13 13.18
CA LYS A 144 15.95 26.91 13.79
C LYS A 144 15.81 28.40 13.45
N ASP A 145 15.94 29.27 14.42
CA ASP A 145 15.82 30.75 14.26
C ASP A 145 14.52 31.16 13.52
N GLY A 146 13.42 30.48 13.81
CA GLY A 146 12.11 30.76 13.20
C GLY A 146 12.00 30.36 11.71
N LYS A 147 12.92 29.55 11.19
CA LYS A 147 12.95 29.06 9.78
C LYS A 147 13.08 27.55 9.73
N LEU A 148 12.79 26.97 8.57
CA LEU A 148 13.10 25.58 8.28
C LEU A 148 14.59 25.47 7.96
N PRO A 149 15.38 24.62 8.65
CA PRO A 149 16.82 24.46 8.41
C PRO A 149 17.12 23.56 7.20
N TRP A 150 16.14 23.25 6.40
CA TRP A 150 16.23 22.48 5.16
C TRP A 150 15.43 23.14 4.03
N ASN A 151 15.79 22.75 2.79
CA ASN A 151 15.05 23.12 1.59
C ASN A 151 14.67 21.88 0.82
N LEU A 152 13.40 21.47 0.90
CA LEU A 152 12.83 20.27 0.28
C LEU A 152 11.61 20.68 -0.58
N PRO A 153 11.83 21.01 -1.86
CA PRO A 153 10.74 21.37 -2.78
C PRO A 153 9.63 20.33 -2.88
N SER A 154 9.98 19.04 -2.82
CA SER A 154 8.98 17.95 -2.88
C SER A 154 8.14 17.88 -1.61
N ASP A 155 8.69 18.22 -0.44
CA ASP A 155 7.95 18.37 0.82
C ASP A 155 6.96 19.54 0.75
N LEU A 156 7.41 20.69 0.26
CA LEU A 156 6.53 21.84 0.05
C LEU A 156 5.39 21.54 -0.93
N LYS A 157 5.69 20.75 -1.97
CA LYS A 157 4.66 20.28 -2.92
C LYS A 157 3.68 19.33 -2.23
N PHE A 158 4.17 18.36 -1.47
CA PHE A 158 3.33 17.44 -0.70
C PHE A 158 2.42 18.19 0.28
N PHE A 159 2.98 19.11 1.06
CA PHE A 159 2.22 19.99 1.95
C PHE A 159 1.11 20.76 1.22
N LYS A 160 1.45 21.36 0.07
CA LYS A 160 0.48 22.11 -0.75
C LYS A 160 -0.63 21.18 -1.25
N ASP A 161 -0.29 20.07 -1.85
CA ASP A 161 -1.25 19.13 -2.44
C ASP A 161 -2.16 18.54 -1.36
N LEU A 162 -1.61 18.15 -0.21
CA LEU A 162 -2.34 17.61 0.93
C LEU A 162 -3.35 18.61 1.50
N THR A 163 -2.95 19.86 1.71
CA THR A 163 -3.78 20.87 2.34
C THR A 163 -4.76 21.57 1.39
N LEU A 164 -4.55 21.45 0.07
CA LEU A 164 -5.47 21.97 -0.96
C LEU A 164 -6.56 20.99 -1.37
N THR A 165 -6.23 19.69 -1.44
CA THR A 165 -7.15 18.68 -1.99
C THR A 165 -8.32 18.47 -1.04
N THR A 166 -9.55 18.65 -1.53
CA THR A 166 -10.81 18.43 -0.81
C THR A 166 -11.52 17.20 -1.34
N SER A 167 -12.39 16.61 -0.54
CA SER A 167 -13.28 15.54 -0.96
C SER A 167 -14.47 16.06 -1.78
N ASP A 168 -14.82 17.34 -1.60
CA ASP A 168 -15.90 18.05 -2.29
C ASP A 168 -15.32 19.34 -2.89
N SER A 169 -15.41 19.47 -4.21
CA SER A 169 -14.88 20.63 -4.94
C SER A 169 -15.54 21.98 -4.58
N ALA A 170 -16.71 21.94 -3.94
CA ALA A 170 -17.40 23.14 -3.45
C ALA A 170 -16.85 23.63 -2.09
N LYS A 171 -16.03 22.81 -1.41
CA LYS A 171 -15.45 23.13 -0.10
C LYS A 171 -13.99 23.52 -0.19
N LYS A 172 -13.50 24.16 0.88
CA LYS A 172 -12.09 24.47 1.10
C LYS A 172 -11.59 23.75 2.34
N ASN A 173 -10.29 23.55 2.45
CA ASN A 173 -9.66 23.15 3.71
C ASN A 173 -9.31 24.39 4.54
N ALA A 174 -9.19 24.22 5.87
CA ALA A 174 -8.65 25.21 6.77
C ALA A 174 -7.23 24.82 7.20
N VAL A 175 -6.34 25.80 7.32
CA VAL A 175 -5.01 25.65 7.91
C VAL A 175 -4.90 26.51 9.17
N VAL A 176 -4.49 25.89 10.27
CA VAL A 176 -4.36 26.54 11.60
C VAL A 176 -2.88 26.65 11.92
N MET A 177 -2.45 27.87 12.26
CA MET A 177 -1.05 28.17 12.58
C MET A 177 -0.93 29.25 13.64
N GLY A 178 0.17 29.25 14.38
CA GLY A 178 0.51 30.33 15.28
C GLY A 178 1.00 31.57 14.54
N ARG A 179 0.92 32.74 15.21
CA ARG A 179 1.35 34.05 14.65
C ARG A 179 2.78 34.01 14.11
N LYS A 180 3.75 33.44 14.83
CA LYS A 180 5.16 33.35 14.38
C LYS A 180 5.29 32.55 13.07
N THR A 181 4.54 31.45 12.91
CA THR A 181 4.50 30.69 11.67
C THR A 181 3.89 31.48 10.53
N TRP A 182 2.79 32.21 10.79
CA TRP A 182 2.21 33.13 9.80
C TRP A 182 3.23 34.17 9.33
N GLU A 183 3.96 34.80 10.25
CA GLU A 183 4.98 35.79 9.95
C GLU A 183 6.18 35.22 9.18
N SER A 184 6.55 33.95 9.40
CA SER A 184 7.64 33.26 8.72
C SER A 184 7.32 32.90 7.25
N ILE A 185 6.04 32.82 6.88
CA ILE A 185 5.62 32.59 5.49
C ILE A 185 5.94 33.84 4.67
N PRO A 186 6.72 33.76 3.59
CA PRO A 186 7.01 34.88 2.72
C PRO A 186 5.73 35.61 2.26
N SER A 187 5.72 36.95 2.24
CA SER A 187 4.53 37.76 1.94
C SER A 187 3.86 37.40 0.60
N LYS A 188 4.64 36.98 -0.40
CA LYS A 188 4.14 36.55 -1.71
C LYS A 188 3.31 35.25 -1.68
N TYR A 189 3.42 34.47 -0.60
CA TYR A 189 2.68 33.20 -0.41
C TYR A 189 1.64 33.31 0.71
N ARG A 190 1.48 34.45 1.32
CA ARG A 190 0.62 34.74 2.46
C ARG A 190 -0.53 35.68 2.07
N PRO A 191 -1.82 35.28 2.22
CA PRO A 191 -2.30 34.03 2.80
C PRO A 191 -2.07 32.82 1.89
N LEU A 192 -2.06 31.60 2.49
CA LEU A 192 -1.96 30.36 1.72
C LEU A 192 -3.22 30.19 0.85
N CYS A 193 -3.08 30.38 -0.46
CA CYS A 193 -4.19 30.42 -1.42
C CYS A 193 -5.02 29.13 -1.42
N GLY A 194 -6.34 29.25 -1.68
CA GLY A 194 -7.27 28.12 -1.78
C GLY A 194 -7.67 27.48 -0.46
N ARG A 195 -7.24 28.04 0.68
CA ARG A 195 -7.51 27.57 2.04
C ARG A 195 -8.00 28.69 2.92
N LEU A 196 -8.80 28.38 3.95
CA LEU A 196 -9.06 29.29 5.04
C LEU A 196 -7.84 29.31 5.98
N ASN A 197 -7.22 30.44 6.20
CA ASN A 197 -6.06 30.60 7.07
C ASN A 197 -6.53 31.04 8.47
N ILE A 198 -6.29 30.25 9.50
CA ILE A 198 -6.61 30.57 10.88
C ILE A 198 -5.31 30.84 11.63
N VAL A 199 -5.15 32.06 12.12
CA VAL A 199 -3.94 32.49 12.84
C VAL A 199 -4.24 32.56 14.33
N LEU A 200 -3.56 31.74 15.12
CA LEU A 200 -3.71 31.74 16.57
C LEU A 200 -2.85 32.86 17.18
N THR A 201 -3.50 33.81 17.86
CA THR A 201 -2.84 34.93 18.52
C THR A 201 -3.59 35.39 19.77
N ARG A 202 -2.82 35.72 20.81
CA ARG A 202 -3.35 36.29 22.05
C ARG A 202 -3.47 37.82 22.01
N SER A 203 -2.93 38.46 20.96
CA SER A 203 -2.94 39.92 20.80
C SER A 203 -4.14 40.33 19.96
N SER A 204 -5.05 41.10 20.52
CA SER A 204 -6.29 41.58 19.90
C SER A 204 -6.10 42.74 18.89
N GLY A 205 -4.89 43.21 18.65
CA GLY A 205 -4.60 44.39 17.81
C GLY A 205 -3.77 44.12 16.55
N SER A 206 -3.71 42.88 16.07
CA SER A 206 -2.90 42.58 14.88
C SER A 206 -3.68 42.88 13.59
N ASN A 207 -3.07 43.60 12.62
CA ASN A 207 -3.61 43.87 11.27
C ASN A 207 -3.86 42.61 10.43
N ILE A 208 -3.74 41.41 11.03
CA ILE A 208 -3.89 40.12 10.38
C ILE A 208 -5.34 39.87 9.95
N ALA A 209 -6.32 40.33 10.76
CA ALA A 209 -7.74 40.02 10.57
C ALA A 209 -8.41 40.72 9.35
N ASN A 210 -7.73 41.69 8.71
CA ASN A 210 -8.30 42.44 7.58
C ASN A 210 -8.00 41.82 6.19
N THR A 211 -7.44 40.64 6.16
CA THR A 211 -7.08 39.96 4.90
C THR A 211 -8.14 38.92 4.54
N GLU A 212 -8.59 38.93 3.29
CA GLU A 212 -9.55 37.94 2.80
C GLU A 212 -9.05 36.50 3.01
N ASN A 213 -9.92 35.58 3.40
CA ASN A 213 -9.61 34.18 3.75
C ASN A 213 -8.65 33.99 4.94
N VAL A 214 -8.59 35.01 5.84
CA VAL A 214 -7.83 34.96 7.09
C VAL A 214 -8.75 35.22 8.27
N VAL A 215 -8.65 34.41 9.32
CA VAL A 215 -9.38 34.53 10.57
C VAL A 215 -8.40 34.43 11.74
N THR A 216 -8.59 35.19 12.80
CA THR A 216 -7.80 35.09 14.02
C THR A 216 -8.59 34.43 15.13
N CYS A 217 -7.96 33.53 15.88
CA CYS A 217 -8.52 32.85 17.05
C CYS A 217 -7.50 32.88 18.21
N SER A 218 -7.98 32.70 19.45
CA SER A 218 -7.11 32.72 20.64
C SER A 218 -6.46 31.35 20.92
N SER A 219 -7.09 30.26 20.53
CA SER A 219 -6.66 28.89 20.80
C SER A 219 -7.07 27.93 19.69
N ILE A 220 -6.55 26.69 19.72
CA ILE A 220 -6.99 25.60 18.82
C ILE A 220 -8.47 25.30 19.05
N ASP A 221 -8.90 25.22 20.32
CA ASP A 221 -10.31 24.93 20.64
C ASP A 221 -11.25 26.01 20.10
N SER A 222 -10.93 27.29 20.28
CA SER A 222 -11.75 28.39 19.71
C SER A 222 -11.79 28.36 18.18
N ALA A 223 -10.71 27.90 17.52
CA ALA A 223 -10.69 27.73 16.08
C ALA A 223 -11.57 26.56 15.63
N LEU A 224 -11.55 25.45 16.35
CA LEU A 224 -12.39 24.27 16.06
C LEU A 224 -13.88 24.55 16.30
N ASP A 225 -14.21 25.29 17.37
CA ASP A 225 -15.59 25.69 17.68
C ASP A 225 -16.13 26.63 16.60
N LEU A 226 -15.32 27.59 16.15
CA LEU A 226 -15.65 28.47 15.01
C LEU A 226 -15.91 27.63 13.74
N LEU A 227 -15.07 26.65 13.46
CA LEU A 227 -15.18 25.80 12.27
C LEU A 227 -16.34 24.79 12.36
N ALA A 228 -16.83 24.48 13.55
CA ALA A 228 -18.02 23.65 13.78
C ALA A 228 -19.32 24.42 13.54
N ALA A 229 -19.29 25.75 13.60
CA ALA A 229 -20.45 26.63 13.42
C ALA A 229 -20.63 27.07 11.95
N PRO A 230 -21.88 27.37 11.50
CA PRO A 230 -22.12 28.04 10.22
C PRO A 230 -21.43 29.41 10.13
N PRO A 231 -20.91 29.82 8.95
CA PRO A 231 -21.01 29.13 7.67
C PRO A 231 -19.91 28.09 7.44
N TYR A 232 -18.92 27.97 8.32
CA TYR A 232 -17.71 27.15 8.14
C TYR A 232 -18.00 25.66 8.19
N SER A 233 -18.96 25.21 9.00
CA SER A 233 -19.34 23.80 9.06
C SER A 233 -19.78 23.23 7.72
N MET A 234 -20.32 24.07 6.83
CA MET A 234 -20.76 23.67 5.49
C MET A 234 -19.73 23.89 4.40
N SER A 235 -18.82 24.86 4.57
CA SER A 235 -17.85 25.30 3.54
C SER A 235 -16.43 24.77 3.73
N ILE A 236 -16.10 24.24 4.93
CA ILE A 236 -14.79 23.68 5.22
C ILE A 236 -14.86 22.15 5.21
N ASP A 237 -13.97 21.50 4.45
CA ASP A 237 -13.82 20.05 4.40
C ASP A 237 -12.95 19.58 5.58
N LYS A 238 -11.64 19.74 5.51
CA LYS A 238 -10.67 19.27 6.51
C LYS A 238 -9.92 20.42 7.18
N VAL A 239 -9.43 20.18 8.38
CA VAL A 239 -8.65 21.14 9.17
C VAL A 239 -7.24 20.58 9.37
N PHE A 240 -6.23 21.38 9.03
CA PHE A 240 -4.82 21.03 9.18
C PHE A 240 -4.11 21.99 10.13
N VAL A 241 -3.53 21.49 11.21
CA VAL A 241 -2.64 22.24 12.09
C VAL A 241 -1.22 22.13 11.52
N ILE A 242 -0.60 23.29 11.21
CA ILE A 242 0.64 23.35 10.44
C ILE A 242 1.83 24.00 11.18
N GLY A 243 1.64 24.34 12.46
CA GLY A 243 2.74 24.89 13.28
C GLY A 243 2.39 26.21 13.98
N GLY A 244 3.34 26.84 14.73
CA GLY A 244 4.70 26.45 15.05
C GLY A 244 4.80 25.46 16.23
N GLY A 245 6.01 25.36 16.79
CA GLY A 245 6.34 24.37 17.79
C GLY A 245 5.39 24.29 18.99
N ASP A 246 4.98 25.43 19.56
CA ASP A 246 4.04 25.48 20.69
C ASP A 246 2.68 24.90 20.30
N ILE A 247 2.18 25.25 19.12
CA ILE A 247 0.90 24.78 18.61
C ILE A 247 0.95 23.28 18.30
N LEU A 248 2.06 22.80 17.74
CA LEU A 248 2.26 21.38 17.46
C LEU A 248 2.38 20.57 18.75
N ARG A 249 3.14 21.03 19.74
CA ARG A 249 3.22 20.36 21.06
C ARG A 249 1.85 20.24 21.72
N GLU A 250 1.03 21.28 21.58
CA GLU A 250 -0.34 21.26 22.10
C GLU A 250 -1.25 20.30 21.33
N SER A 251 -1.10 20.18 19.98
CA SER A 251 -2.05 19.49 19.11
C SER A 251 -1.79 18.00 18.92
N LEU A 252 -0.52 17.55 18.98
CA LEU A 252 -0.13 16.21 18.53
C LEU A 252 -0.83 15.06 19.26
N ASN A 253 -1.01 15.15 20.58
CA ASN A 253 -1.55 14.04 21.39
C ASN A 253 -2.99 14.27 21.87
N ARG A 254 -3.68 15.30 21.37
CA ARG A 254 -5.07 15.55 21.75
C ARG A 254 -6.05 14.58 21.08
N PRO A 255 -7.17 14.22 21.74
CA PRO A 255 -8.17 13.29 21.19
C PRO A 255 -8.77 13.72 19.83
N ARG A 256 -8.83 15.03 19.57
CA ARG A 256 -9.37 15.60 18.30
C ARG A 256 -8.38 15.51 17.12
N CYS A 257 -7.11 15.12 17.33
CA CYS A 257 -6.14 14.88 16.27
C CYS A 257 -6.34 13.47 15.69
N GLU A 258 -6.88 13.38 14.47
CA GLU A 258 -7.19 12.10 13.81
C GLU A 258 -5.99 11.51 13.07
N ALA A 259 -5.14 12.35 12.50
CA ALA A 259 -3.97 11.94 11.75
C ALA A 259 -2.80 12.90 11.87
N ILE A 260 -1.60 12.37 11.69
CA ILE A 260 -0.35 13.12 11.66
C ILE A 260 0.37 12.78 10.36
N HIS A 261 0.56 13.79 9.50
CA HIS A 261 1.33 13.69 8.27
C HIS A 261 2.73 14.21 8.57
N LEU A 262 3.67 13.31 8.74
CA LEU A 262 5.05 13.59 9.11
C LEU A 262 5.97 13.41 7.90
N THR A 263 6.74 14.42 7.55
CA THR A 263 7.91 14.28 6.69
C THR A 263 9.10 13.97 7.59
N GLU A 264 9.54 12.71 7.59
CA GLU A 264 10.64 12.20 8.42
C GLU A 264 11.96 12.39 7.69
N ILE A 265 12.81 13.31 8.18
CA ILE A 265 14.14 13.58 7.61
C ILE A 265 15.15 12.66 8.30
N ASP A 266 15.76 11.77 7.51
CA ASP A 266 16.70 10.74 7.96
C ASP A 266 18.12 11.33 8.21
N LYS A 267 18.17 12.45 8.92
CA LYS A 267 19.40 13.14 9.28
C LYS A 267 19.22 13.98 10.53
N SER A 268 20.25 13.99 11.37
CA SER A 268 20.37 14.97 12.46
C SER A 268 20.71 16.35 11.87
N ILE A 269 19.91 17.35 12.19
CA ILE A 269 20.10 18.73 11.76
C ILE A 269 19.95 19.61 13.00
N ASP A 270 20.83 20.60 13.12
CA ASP A 270 20.80 21.54 14.25
C ASP A 270 19.49 22.34 14.25
N CYS A 271 18.71 22.15 15.32
CA CYS A 271 17.40 22.75 15.54
C CYS A 271 17.33 23.35 16.95
N ASP A 272 16.51 24.41 17.11
CA ASP A 272 16.17 25.02 18.40
C ASP A 272 14.72 24.76 18.83
N THR A 273 13.90 24.31 17.90
CA THR A 273 12.48 24.03 18.10
C THR A 273 12.20 22.55 17.85
N PHE A 274 11.58 21.89 18.84
CA PHE A 274 11.30 20.45 18.80
C PHE A 274 9.83 20.18 19.13
N ILE A 275 9.34 19.02 18.67
CA ILE A 275 8.03 18.45 19.01
C ILE A 275 8.23 17.15 19.78
N PRO A 276 7.23 16.69 20.58
CA PRO A 276 7.30 15.38 21.22
C PRO A 276 7.29 14.27 20.18
N PRO A 277 7.87 13.11 20.49
CA PRO A 277 7.73 11.92 19.65
C PRO A 277 6.25 11.54 19.49
N ILE A 278 5.93 10.90 18.35
CA ILE A 278 4.58 10.41 18.09
C ILE A 278 4.28 9.24 19.06
N ASP A 279 3.17 9.33 19.75
CA ASP A 279 2.70 8.28 20.64
C ASP A 279 2.23 7.05 19.85
N THR A 280 3.07 6.04 19.77
CA THR A 280 2.79 4.79 19.04
C THR A 280 1.72 3.91 19.70
N SER A 281 1.30 4.22 20.94
CA SER A 281 0.15 3.57 21.56
C SER A 281 -1.18 4.11 21.07
N ALA A 282 -1.20 5.39 20.67
CA ALA A 282 -2.38 6.09 20.17
C ALA A 282 -2.47 6.17 18.63
N TYR A 283 -1.34 6.00 17.94
CA TYR A 283 -1.25 6.15 16.49
C TYR A 283 -0.57 4.96 15.83
N GLN A 284 -1.12 4.52 14.70
CA GLN A 284 -0.50 3.52 13.83
C GLN A 284 -0.18 4.13 12.46
N PRO A 285 0.91 3.70 11.80
CA PRO A 285 1.20 4.11 10.45
C PRO A 285 0.13 3.60 9.48
N TRP A 286 -0.46 4.51 8.71
CA TRP A 286 -1.35 4.20 7.59
C TRP A 286 -0.56 3.92 6.32
N TYR A 287 0.45 4.76 6.08
CA TYR A 287 1.27 4.74 4.89
C TYR A 287 2.64 5.37 5.21
N SER A 288 3.69 4.78 4.67
CA SER A 288 5.01 5.38 4.63
C SER A 288 5.55 5.32 3.20
N SER A 289 5.96 6.45 2.63
CA SER A 289 6.55 6.47 1.30
C SER A 289 7.90 5.75 1.29
N PHE A 290 8.31 5.28 0.13
CA PHE A 290 9.71 4.94 -0.07
C PHE A 290 10.57 6.20 0.15
N PRO A 291 11.81 6.03 0.66
CA PRO A 291 12.71 7.15 0.88
C PRO A 291 12.99 7.95 -0.40
N ILE A 292 13.02 9.26 -0.27
CA ILE A 292 13.35 10.24 -1.31
C ILE A 292 14.66 10.90 -0.94
N CYS A 293 15.54 11.10 -1.92
CA CYS A 293 16.76 11.88 -1.75
C CYS A 293 16.67 13.19 -2.52
N GLU A 294 16.75 14.32 -1.82
CA GLU A 294 16.65 15.65 -2.40
C GLU A 294 17.58 16.60 -1.65
N ASN A 295 18.39 17.38 -2.38
CA ASN A 295 19.35 18.34 -1.81
C ASN A 295 20.29 17.72 -0.75
N GLY A 296 20.70 16.45 -0.93
CA GLY A 296 21.60 15.75 -0.02
C GLY A 296 20.94 15.28 1.29
N LEU A 297 19.62 15.36 1.37
CA LEU A 297 18.82 14.82 2.47
C LEU A 297 17.98 13.63 2.00
N ARG A 298 17.96 12.58 2.81
CA ARG A 298 17.07 11.43 2.66
C ARG A 298 15.87 11.63 3.60
N TYR A 299 14.67 11.43 3.12
CA TYR A 299 13.44 11.58 3.90
C TYR A 299 12.31 10.72 3.35
N SER A 300 11.25 10.53 4.14
CA SER A 300 10.02 9.84 3.73
C SER A 300 8.78 10.59 4.25
N PHE A 301 7.66 10.41 3.56
CA PHE A 301 6.35 10.87 4.02
C PHE A 301 5.64 9.74 4.76
N THR A 302 5.37 9.91 6.04
CA THR A 302 4.63 8.94 6.85
C THR A 302 3.33 9.57 7.34
N THR A 303 2.22 8.90 7.15
CA THR A 303 0.94 9.28 7.74
C THR A 303 0.60 8.31 8.87
N PHE A 304 0.46 8.84 10.07
CA PHE A 304 -0.04 8.12 11.23
C PHE A 304 -1.52 8.43 11.41
N VAL A 305 -2.32 7.42 11.77
CA VAL A 305 -3.74 7.56 12.07
C VAL A 305 -4.01 7.14 13.50
N ARG A 306 -4.92 7.86 14.15
CA ARG A 306 -5.31 7.53 15.52
C ARG A 306 -6.07 6.21 15.54
N VAL A 307 -5.60 5.28 16.37
CA VAL A 307 -6.34 4.08 16.75
C VAL A 307 -6.98 4.32 18.10
N LYS A 308 -8.25 3.93 18.29
CA LYS A 308 -8.89 4.09 19.60
C LYS A 308 -8.13 3.23 20.62
N SER A 309 -7.49 3.86 21.59
CA SER A 309 -7.04 3.15 22.78
C SER A 309 -8.28 2.74 23.57
N SER A 310 -8.42 1.46 23.90
CA SER A 310 -9.26 1.04 25.02
C SER A 310 -8.79 1.82 26.25
N SER A 311 -9.72 2.51 26.93
CA SER A 311 -9.43 3.25 28.16
C SER A 311 -8.67 2.35 29.13
N ALA A 312 -7.55 2.83 29.64
CA ALA A 312 -6.82 2.15 30.71
C ALA A 312 -7.73 2.07 31.94
N GLY A 313 -8.30 0.90 32.21
CA GLY A 313 -9.17 0.70 33.39
C GLY A 313 -10.19 -0.43 33.28
N GLU A 314 -10.45 -0.98 32.08
CA GLU A 314 -11.41 -2.06 31.90
C GLU A 314 -10.77 -3.44 32.08
N SER A 315 -11.46 -4.33 32.85
CA SER A 315 -10.97 -5.68 33.17
C SER A 315 -10.90 -6.56 31.91
N PHE A 316 -10.02 -7.57 31.92
CA PHE A 316 -9.78 -8.49 30.78
C PHE A 316 -11.04 -9.19 30.24
N LYS A 317 -12.13 -9.29 31.03
CA LYS A 317 -13.40 -9.90 30.58
C LYS A 317 -14.31 -8.97 29.81
N GLU A 318 -14.28 -7.66 30.07
CA GLU A 318 -15.05 -6.65 29.34
C GLU A 318 -14.41 -6.25 28.00
N ARG A 319 -13.10 -6.53 27.81
CA ARG A 319 -12.38 -6.30 26.55
C ARG A 319 -12.90 -7.11 25.35
N ALA A 320 -13.59 -8.22 25.58
CA ALA A 320 -14.13 -9.06 24.51
C ALA A 320 -15.43 -8.52 23.90
N GLU A 321 -16.17 -7.67 24.62
CA GLU A 321 -17.49 -7.19 24.18
C GLU A 321 -17.55 -5.68 23.87
N SER A 322 -16.60 -4.86 24.36
CA SER A 322 -16.59 -3.41 24.19
C SER A 322 -15.66 -2.90 23.06
N HIS A 323 -15.32 -3.71 22.07
CA HIS A 323 -14.75 -3.19 20.84
C HIS A 323 -15.82 -2.29 20.16
N ALA A 324 -15.88 -1.04 20.59
CA ALA A 324 -16.55 0.01 19.82
C ALA A 324 -15.86 0.02 18.45
N LEU A 325 -16.41 -0.73 17.51
CA LEU A 325 -15.94 -0.90 16.15
C LEU A 325 -15.67 0.50 15.60
N VAL A 326 -14.39 0.78 15.32
CA VAL A 326 -14.03 1.95 14.53
C VAL A 326 -14.82 1.82 13.25
N ASP A 327 -15.74 2.74 13.00
CA ASP A 327 -16.51 2.74 11.76
C ASP A 327 -15.55 3.10 10.60
N TRP A 328 -14.92 2.08 10.03
CA TRP A 328 -13.94 2.20 8.96
C TRP A 328 -14.52 2.82 7.69
N LYS A 329 -15.85 2.83 7.52
CA LYS A 329 -16.52 3.60 6.47
C LYS A 329 -16.40 5.10 6.71
N LYS A 330 -16.45 5.54 7.98
CA LYS A 330 -16.12 6.93 8.36
C LYS A 330 -14.64 7.24 8.23
N PHE A 331 -13.76 6.24 8.42
CA PHE A 331 -12.32 6.40 8.29
C PHE A 331 -11.90 6.88 6.90
N SER A 332 -12.47 6.30 5.84
CA SER A 332 -12.22 6.75 4.46
C SER A 332 -12.66 8.19 4.21
N SER A 333 -13.54 8.75 5.04
CA SER A 333 -14.03 10.13 4.88
C SER A 333 -13.15 11.18 5.56
N PHE A 334 -12.40 10.86 6.62
CA PHE A 334 -11.55 11.84 7.29
C PHE A 334 -10.16 11.96 6.67
N LEU A 335 -9.55 10.88 6.17
CA LEU A 335 -8.28 11.00 5.46
C LEU A 335 -8.46 11.67 4.09
N PRO A 336 -7.52 12.54 3.68
CA PRO A 336 -7.48 12.99 2.30
C PRO A 336 -7.38 11.80 1.35
N LYS A 337 -8.17 11.83 0.26
CA LYS A 337 -8.18 10.73 -0.72
C LYS A 337 -6.78 10.38 -1.23
N MET A 338 -5.94 11.40 -1.48
CA MET A 338 -4.55 11.21 -1.91
C MET A 338 -3.67 10.45 -0.91
N ILE A 339 -4.07 10.37 0.37
CA ILE A 339 -3.39 9.58 1.40
C ILE A 339 -4.05 8.21 1.52
N PHE A 340 -5.39 8.17 1.53
CA PHE A 340 -6.14 6.92 1.58
C PHE A 340 -5.71 5.96 0.46
N ASP A 341 -5.62 6.46 -0.77
CA ASP A 341 -5.26 5.69 -1.97
C ASP A 341 -3.80 5.20 -1.98
N ARG A 342 -2.97 5.61 -1.02
CA ARG A 342 -1.57 5.16 -0.89
C ARG A 342 -1.39 3.95 0.00
N HIS A 343 -2.44 3.44 0.63
CA HIS A 343 -2.33 2.22 1.43
C HIS A 343 -1.88 1.03 0.56
N GLU A 344 -0.82 0.35 0.96
CA GLU A 344 -0.16 -0.66 0.11
C GLU A 344 -1.01 -1.90 -0.14
N GLU A 345 -1.98 -2.22 0.73
CA GLU A 345 -2.95 -3.30 0.50
C GLU A 345 -3.79 -3.06 -0.77
N LEU A 346 -3.96 -1.80 -1.19
CA LEU A 346 -4.64 -1.46 -2.43
C LEU A 346 -3.92 -1.99 -3.68
N LEU A 347 -2.60 -2.24 -3.61
CA LEU A 347 -1.88 -2.89 -4.71
C LEU A 347 -2.43 -4.31 -4.96
N TYR A 348 -2.64 -5.07 -3.88
CA TYR A 348 -3.22 -6.41 -3.94
C TYR A 348 -4.70 -6.35 -4.37
N LEU A 349 -5.51 -5.48 -3.76
CA LEU A 349 -6.95 -5.38 -4.07
C LEU A 349 -7.19 -4.95 -5.51
N ASN A 350 -6.43 -3.98 -6.02
CA ASN A 350 -6.54 -3.53 -7.40
C ASN A 350 -6.14 -4.64 -8.39
N LEU A 351 -5.11 -5.43 -8.07
CA LEU A 351 -4.72 -6.57 -8.90
C LEU A 351 -5.80 -7.66 -8.91
N VAL A 352 -6.39 -7.99 -7.76
CA VAL A 352 -7.53 -8.93 -7.66
C VAL A 352 -8.70 -8.43 -8.50
N LYS A 353 -9.08 -7.16 -8.35
CA LYS A 353 -10.17 -6.55 -9.12
C LYS A 353 -9.91 -6.61 -10.62
N GLU A 354 -8.69 -6.31 -11.03
CA GLU A 354 -8.28 -6.34 -12.43
C GLU A 354 -8.36 -7.76 -13.01
N ILE A 355 -7.87 -8.78 -12.28
CA ILE A 355 -7.92 -10.18 -12.72
C ILE A 355 -9.37 -10.66 -12.85
N ILE A 356 -10.24 -10.35 -11.88
CA ILE A 356 -11.65 -10.74 -11.94
C ILE A 356 -12.35 -10.08 -13.13
N SER A 357 -12.02 -8.81 -13.45
CA SER A 357 -12.70 -8.05 -14.50
C SER A 357 -12.17 -8.33 -15.90
N ASN A 358 -10.85 -8.52 -16.05
CA ASN A 358 -10.15 -8.52 -17.33
C ASN A 358 -9.19 -9.71 -17.51
N GLY A 359 -9.13 -10.64 -16.55
CA GLY A 359 -8.23 -11.80 -16.61
C GLY A 359 -8.60 -12.78 -17.72
N ASN A 360 -7.58 -13.43 -18.28
CA ASN A 360 -7.76 -14.47 -19.27
C ASN A 360 -8.29 -15.74 -18.61
N LEU A 361 -9.36 -16.29 -19.16
CA LEU A 361 -9.89 -17.57 -18.71
C LEU A 361 -8.92 -18.70 -19.11
N LYS A 362 -8.48 -19.49 -18.13
CA LYS A 362 -7.61 -20.66 -18.32
C LYS A 362 -8.16 -21.88 -17.61
N ASN A 363 -7.91 -23.04 -18.17
CA ASN A 363 -8.02 -24.30 -17.46
C ASN A 363 -6.77 -24.49 -16.60
N ASP A 364 -6.93 -25.17 -15.48
CA ASP A 364 -5.84 -25.50 -14.57
C ASP A 364 -5.83 -26.99 -14.22
N ARG A 365 -4.79 -27.43 -13.55
CA ARG A 365 -4.59 -28.81 -13.13
C ARG A 365 -5.74 -29.38 -12.28
N THR A 366 -6.37 -28.53 -11.47
CA THR A 366 -7.44 -28.94 -10.55
C THR A 366 -8.81 -29.05 -11.23
N GLY A 367 -8.94 -28.62 -12.49
CA GLY A 367 -10.21 -28.58 -13.22
C GLY A 367 -11.17 -27.45 -12.78
N THR A 368 -10.81 -26.65 -11.78
CA THR A 368 -11.64 -25.53 -11.29
C THR A 368 -11.74 -24.40 -12.32
N GLY A 369 -10.67 -24.13 -13.05
CA GLY A 369 -10.50 -23.01 -13.96
C GLY A 369 -10.18 -21.70 -13.24
N THR A 370 -9.43 -20.84 -13.92
CA THR A 370 -8.92 -19.59 -13.37
C THR A 370 -9.12 -18.43 -14.31
N PHE A 371 -9.23 -17.21 -13.75
CA PHE A 371 -8.95 -15.95 -14.43
C PHE A 371 -7.49 -15.58 -14.15
N SER A 372 -6.71 -15.27 -15.17
CA SER A 372 -5.25 -15.13 -15.06
C SER A 372 -4.76 -13.85 -15.73
N LYS A 373 -3.73 -13.24 -15.12
CA LYS A 373 -2.93 -12.15 -15.67
C LYS A 373 -1.45 -12.47 -15.53
N PHE A 374 -0.67 -12.24 -16.57
CA PHE A 374 0.76 -12.54 -16.57
C PHE A 374 1.62 -11.28 -16.38
N GLY A 375 2.67 -11.40 -15.57
CA GLY A 375 3.66 -10.34 -15.39
C GLY A 375 3.17 -9.21 -14.49
N CYS A 376 3.01 -9.47 -13.18
CA CYS A 376 2.56 -8.49 -12.18
C CYS A 376 3.64 -8.22 -11.15
N GLN A 377 3.58 -7.05 -10.50
CA GLN A 377 4.47 -6.69 -9.42
C GLN A 377 3.72 -5.89 -8.36
N MET A 378 4.00 -6.19 -7.09
CA MET A 378 3.61 -5.39 -5.93
C MET A 378 4.86 -5.05 -5.12
N LYS A 379 4.85 -3.90 -4.43
CA LYS A 379 5.97 -3.45 -3.61
C LYS A 379 5.46 -2.96 -2.26
N PHE A 380 6.05 -3.48 -1.18
CA PHE A 380 5.67 -3.18 0.20
C PHE A 380 6.86 -2.59 0.96
N ASN A 381 6.59 -1.57 1.78
CA ASN A 381 7.58 -0.90 2.62
C ASN A 381 7.58 -1.54 4.03
N LEU A 382 8.69 -2.17 4.42
CA LEU A 382 8.79 -2.88 5.70
C LEU A 382 9.33 -2.02 6.85
N ARG A 383 9.64 -0.74 6.63
CA ARG A 383 10.35 0.11 7.61
C ARG A 383 9.51 0.45 8.83
N ARG A 384 8.20 0.55 8.66
CA ARG A 384 7.27 0.98 9.73
C ARG A 384 6.17 -0.02 9.99
N ASN A 385 5.72 -0.73 8.96
CA ASN A 385 4.56 -1.62 8.98
C ASN A 385 4.97 -3.00 8.51
N PHE A 386 4.18 -4.00 8.91
CA PHE A 386 4.28 -5.34 8.40
C PHE A 386 3.07 -5.64 7.49
N PRO A 387 3.25 -5.98 6.20
CA PRO A 387 2.15 -6.10 5.24
C PRO A 387 1.36 -7.40 5.43
N LEU A 388 0.67 -7.51 6.54
CA LEU A 388 -0.32 -8.56 6.80
C LEU A 388 -1.70 -8.01 6.46
N LEU A 389 -2.33 -8.54 5.40
CA LEU A 389 -3.58 -7.99 4.86
C LEU A 389 -4.65 -7.86 5.94
N THR A 390 -5.41 -6.77 5.85
CA THR A 390 -6.44 -6.38 6.83
C THR A 390 -7.86 -6.53 6.31
N THR A 391 -8.05 -6.55 4.98
CA THR A 391 -9.36 -6.68 4.34
C THR A 391 -10.00 -8.06 4.50
N LYS A 392 -9.23 -9.04 4.94
CA LYS A 392 -9.66 -10.31 5.53
C LYS A 392 -8.61 -10.78 6.54
N ARG A 393 -9.01 -11.60 7.52
CA ARG A 393 -8.06 -12.19 8.47
C ARG A 393 -7.15 -13.20 7.78
N VAL A 394 -5.83 -12.99 7.88
CA VAL A 394 -4.80 -13.94 7.46
C VAL A 394 -4.39 -14.82 8.64
N PHE A 395 -4.15 -16.10 8.40
CA PHE A 395 -3.73 -17.07 9.42
C PHE A 395 -2.26 -16.88 9.79
N TRP A 396 -1.95 -15.89 10.63
CA TRP A 396 -0.60 -15.49 11.01
C TRP A 396 0.25 -16.63 11.57
N ARG A 397 -0.30 -17.40 12.53
CA ARG A 397 0.44 -18.53 13.11
C ARG A 397 0.85 -19.53 12.02
N GLY A 398 0.01 -19.77 11.03
CA GLY A 398 0.35 -20.63 9.90
C GLY A 398 1.52 -20.08 9.08
N VAL A 399 1.56 -18.76 8.84
CA VAL A 399 2.68 -18.10 8.14
C VAL A 399 3.99 -18.30 8.87
N VAL A 400 4.01 -18.05 10.19
CA VAL A 400 5.21 -18.16 11.01
C VAL A 400 5.73 -19.60 11.07
N GLU A 401 4.85 -20.55 11.40
CA GLU A 401 5.25 -21.96 11.56
C GLU A 401 5.72 -22.58 10.24
N GLU A 402 5.08 -22.26 9.12
CA GLU A 402 5.54 -22.73 7.80
C GLU A 402 6.91 -22.13 7.45
N LEU A 403 7.12 -20.83 7.67
CA LEU A 403 8.42 -20.21 7.38
C LEU A 403 9.53 -20.81 8.24
N LEU A 404 9.29 -21.04 9.54
CA LEU A 404 10.25 -21.68 10.41
C LEU A 404 10.53 -23.12 9.99
N TRP A 405 9.51 -23.84 9.52
CA TRP A 405 9.64 -25.17 8.95
C TRP A 405 10.48 -25.16 7.66
N PHE A 406 10.34 -24.16 6.78
CA PHE A 406 11.25 -23.98 5.63
C PHE A 406 12.68 -23.66 6.09
N ILE A 407 12.86 -22.76 7.06
CA ILE A 407 14.16 -22.38 7.60
C ILE A 407 14.89 -23.61 8.18
N SER A 408 14.18 -24.53 8.82
CA SER A 408 14.76 -25.78 9.35
C SER A 408 15.15 -26.80 8.27
N GLY A 409 14.81 -26.59 7.00
CA GLY A 409 15.05 -27.55 5.92
C GLY A 409 14.14 -28.76 5.93
N SER A 410 13.14 -28.81 6.80
CA SER A 410 12.24 -29.95 6.95
C SER A 410 11.37 -30.17 5.72
N THR A 411 11.09 -31.44 5.42
CA THR A 411 10.18 -31.89 4.35
C THR A 411 8.98 -32.66 4.90
N ASN A 412 8.95 -32.84 6.22
CA ASN A 412 7.95 -33.63 6.93
C ASN A 412 6.74 -32.76 7.33
N ALA A 413 5.62 -32.92 6.62
CA ALA A 413 4.38 -32.19 6.90
C ALA A 413 3.77 -32.56 8.28
N LYS A 414 4.08 -33.73 8.85
CA LYS A 414 3.59 -34.16 10.18
C LYS A 414 4.06 -33.21 11.28
N VAL A 415 5.26 -32.61 11.14
CA VAL A 415 5.77 -31.59 12.06
C VAL A 415 4.85 -30.37 12.16
N LEU A 416 4.26 -29.95 11.02
CA LEU A 416 3.27 -28.88 11.00
C LEU A 416 1.92 -29.34 11.56
N GLN A 417 1.50 -30.58 11.25
CA GLN A 417 0.26 -31.16 11.77
C GLN A 417 0.25 -31.25 13.30
N GLU A 418 1.35 -31.65 13.91
CA GLU A 418 1.54 -31.69 15.38
C GLU A 418 1.33 -30.31 16.01
N LYS A 419 1.69 -29.24 15.31
CA LYS A 419 1.46 -27.86 15.70
C LYS A 419 0.04 -27.35 15.33
N GLY A 420 -0.81 -28.20 14.79
CA GLY A 420 -2.17 -27.85 14.34
C GLY A 420 -2.22 -27.08 13.03
N ILE A 421 -1.14 -27.04 12.23
CA ILE A 421 -1.04 -26.38 10.93
C ILE A 421 -1.29 -27.42 9.84
N ARG A 422 -2.39 -27.26 9.09
CA ARG A 422 -2.89 -28.26 8.15
C ARG A 422 -2.84 -27.82 6.67
N ILE A 423 -2.04 -26.81 6.38
CA ILE A 423 -1.98 -26.21 5.02
C ILE A 423 -1.35 -27.14 3.97
N TRP A 424 -0.60 -28.16 4.39
CA TRP A 424 0.04 -29.15 3.52
C TRP A 424 -0.65 -30.51 3.49
N ASP A 425 -1.71 -30.73 4.31
CA ASP A 425 -2.38 -32.03 4.43
C ASP A 425 -2.84 -32.59 3.08
N GLY A 426 -3.41 -31.74 2.21
CA GLY A 426 -3.86 -32.14 0.89
C GLY A 426 -2.72 -32.70 0.01
N ASN A 427 -1.60 -31.98 -0.05
CA ASN A 427 -0.45 -32.38 -0.89
C ASN A 427 0.43 -33.47 -0.25
N ALA A 428 0.30 -33.70 1.04
CA ALA A 428 1.04 -34.72 1.79
C ALA A 428 0.26 -36.03 1.95
N SER A 429 -1.02 -36.06 1.54
CA SER A 429 -1.90 -37.21 1.70
C SER A 429 -1.48 -38.37 0.81
N ARG A 430 -1.74 -39.61 1.29
CA ARG A 430 -1.45 -40.83 0.51
C ARG A 430 -2.09 -40.78 -0.89
N ALA A 431 -3.37 -40.41 -0.95
CA ALA A 431 -4.12 -40.31 -2.19
C ALA A 431 -3.51 -39.35 -3.21
N TYR A 432 -3.02 -38.20 -2.73
CA TYR A 432 -2.37 -37.20 -3.60
C TYR A 432 -1.02 -37.72 -4.11
N LEU A 433 -0.17 -38.25 -3.20
CA LEU A 433 1.15 -38.80 -3.56
C LEU A 433 1.04 -39.93 -4.57
N ASP A 434 0.09 -40.85 -4.39
CA ASP A 434 -0.19 -41.94 -5.36
C ASP A 434 -0.66 -41.37 -6.71
N GLY A 435 -1.54 -40.36 -6.67
CA GLY A 435 -2.08 -39.71 -7.87
C GLY A 435 -1.02 -39.04 -8.75
N ILE A 436 0.10 -38.61 -8.16
CA ILE A 436 1.24 -38.00 -8.88
C ILE A 436 2.40 -38.99 -9.13
N GLY A 437 2.24 -40.28 -8.79
CA GLY A 437 3.21 -41.32 -9.03
C GLY A 437 4.31 -41.49 -7.98
N LEU A 438 4.15 -40.86 -6.79
CA LEU A 438 5.06 -41.00 -5.64
C LEU A 438 4.57 -42.13 -4.69
N THR A 439 4.30 -43.31 -5.22
CA THR A 439 3.67 -44.46 -4.53
C THR A 439 4.51 -45.00 -3.37
N GLU A 440 5.84 -44.96 -3.51
CA GLU A 440 6.78 -45.45 -2.49
C GLU A 440 7.08 -44.43 -1.40
N ARG A 441 6.57 -43.19 -1.55
CA ARG A 441 6.81 -42.10 -0.62
C ARG A 441 5.92 -42.27 0.62
N GLU A 442 6.45 -42.04 1.83
CA GLU A 442 5.65 -42.08 3.05
C GLU A 442 4.64 -40.90 3.05
N GLU A 443 3.43 -41.14 3.57
CA GLU A 443 2.46 -40.08 3.80
C GLU A 443 3.02 -39.03 4.76
N GLY A 444 2.92 -37.74 4.37
CA GLY A 444 3.54 -36.63 5.08
C GLY A 444 4.89 -36.18 4.49
N ASP A 445 5.52 -37.01 3.64
CA ASP A 445 6.79 -36.67 2.99
C ASP A 445 6.54 -35.88 1.69
N LEU A 446 6.82 -34.58 1.73
CA LEU A 446 6.65 -33.68 0.58
C LEU A 446 7.81 -33.74 -0.44
N GLY A 447 8.88 -34.47 -0.12
CA GLY A 447 10.09 -34.48 -0.95
C GLY A 447 10.94 -33.23 -0.79
N PRO A 448 11.95 -33.03 -1.65
CA PRO A 448 12.94 -31.96 -1.51
C PRO A 448 12.38 -30.57 -1.89
N VAL A 449 11.28 -30.16 -1.23
CA VAL A 449 10.59 -28.89 -1.47
C VAL A 449 11.24 -27.74 -0.71
N TYR A 450 11.02 -26.51 -1.13
CA TYR A 450 11.33 -25.23 -0.48
C TYR A 450 12.52 -25.21 0.49
N GLY A 451 12.29 -25.50 1.76
CA GLY A 451 13.31 -25.45 2.83
C GLY A 451 14.46 -26.43 2.61
N PHE A 452 14.20 -27.61 2.05
CA PHE A 452 15.26 -28.53 1.66
C PHE A 452 16.20 -27.89 0.64
N GLN A 453 15.66 -27.24 -0.40
CA GLN A 453 16.49 -26.54 -1.38
C GLN A 453 17.21 -25.33 -0.76
N TRP A 454 16.64 -24.68 0.23
CA TRP A 454 17.30 -23.55 0.92
C TRP A 454 18.53 -24.01 1.74
N ARG A 455 18.45 -25.20 2.36
CA ARG A 455 19.47 -25.67 3.30
C ARG A 455 20.40 -26.76 2.75
N HIS A 456 19.95 -27.52 1.73
CA HIS A 456 20.62 -28.71 1.23
C HIS A 456 20.61 -28.80 -0.30
N PHE A 457 20.77 -27.66 -1.00
CA PHE A 457 20.68 -27.60 -2.46
C PHE A 457 21.69 -28.57 -3.11
N GLY A 458 21.19 -29.48 -3.94
CA GLY A 458 22.00 -30.49 -4.62
C GLY A 458 22.35 -31.73 -3.79
N ALA A 459 21.90 -31.83 -2.53
CA ALA A 459 21.95 -33.08 -1.79
C ALA A 459 21.01 -34.11 -2.43
N LYS A 460 21.37 -35.38 -2.38
CA LYS A 460 20.52 -36.46 -2.86
C LYS A 460 19.42 -36.73 -1.84
N TYR A 461 18.19 -36.42 -2.21
CA TYR A 461 17.03 -36.67 -1.35
C TYR A 461 16.72 -38.17 -1.26
N THR A 462 16.49 -38.66 -0.05
CA THR A 462 16.02 -40.03 0.24
C THR A 462 14.60 -40.03 0.80
N ASP A 463 14.41 -39.51 2.01
CA ASP A 463 13.14 -39.44 2.70
C ASP A 463 13.12 -38.30 3.76
N MET A 464 11.97 -38.07 4.40
CA MET A 464 11.78 -37.02 5.37
C MET A 464 12.43 -37.27 6.76
N HIS A 465 12.98 -38.45 6.99
CA HIS A 465 13.62 -38.83 8.28
C HIS A 465 15.15 -38.82 8.21
N ALA A 466 15.69 -38.78 6.97
CA ALA A 466 17.14 -38.80 6.77
C ALA A 466 17.83 -37.52 7.29
N ASP A 467 19.02 -37.70 7.85
CA ASP A 467 19.88 -36.58 8.23
C ASP A 467 20.66 -36.06 7.02
N TYR A 468 20.41 -34.81 6.68
CA TYR A 468 21.09 -34.13 5.57
C TYR A 468 22.16 -33.13 6.06
N THR A 469 22.52 -33.16 7.34
CA THR A 469 23.55 -32.27 7.92
C THR A 469 24.86 -32.40 7.15
N GLY A 470 25.38 -31.26 6.67
CA GLY A 470 26.62 -31.20 5.88
C GLY A 470 26.49 -31.69 4.43
N GLN A 471 25.28 -32.03 3.97
CA GLN A 471 25.02 -32.44 2.59
C GLN A 471 24.45 -31.26 1.77
N GLY A 472 24.88 -31.17 0.51
CA GLY A 472 24.46 -30.12 -0.40
C GLY A 472 25.04 -28.74 -0.03
N PHE A 473 24.41 -27.70 -0.54
CA PHE A 473 24.80 -26.30 -0.33
C PHE A 473 23.73 -25.56 0.47
N ASP A 474 24.10 -24.98 1.62
CA ASP A 474 23.22 -24.16 2.44
C ASP A 474 23.14 -22.74 1.88
N GLN A 475 22.14 -22.50 1.03
CA GLN A 475 21.89 -21.19 0.41
C GLN A 475 21.48 -20.13 1.45
N LEU A 476 20.72 -20.50 2.47
CA LEU A 476 20.24 -19.56 3.49
C LEU A 476 21.41 -19.02 4.33
N LEU A 477 22.33 -19.91 4.73
CA LEU A 477 23.53 -19.50 5.44
C LEU A 477 24.48 -18.68 4.55
N ASP A 478 24.61 -19.04 3.27
CA ASP A 478 25.40 -18.27 2.28
C ASP A 478 24.83 -16.85 2.10
N VAL A 479 23.49 -16.71 2.01
CA VAL A 479 22.82 -15.40 1.95
C VAL A 479 23.16 -14.57 3.19
N ILE A 480 23.03 -15.13 4.40
CA ILE A 480 23.36 -14.43 5.65
C ILE A 480 24.84 -14.00 5.66
N ASN A 481 25.73 -14.89 5.28
CA ASN A 481 27.17 -14.61 5.23
C ASN A 481 27.50 -13.49 4.23
N LYS A 482 26.87 -13.49 3.06
CA LYS A 482 27.06 -12.42 2.06
C LYS A 482 26.49 -11.09 2.54
N ILE A 483 25.30 -11.07 3.13
CA ILE A 483 24.70 -9.85 3.71
C ILE A 483 25.66 -9.21 4.74
N LYS A 484 26.28 -10.03 5.61
CA LYS A 484 27.17 -9.55 6.66
C LYS A 484 28.54 -9.12 6.15
N ASN A 485 29.12 -9.88 5.23
CA ASN A 485 30.54 -9.76 4.89
C ASN A 485 30.80 -9.16 3.49
N ASN A 486 29.82 -9.20 2.59
CA ASN A 486 29.89 -8.67 1.24
C ASN A 486 28.53 -8.12 0.77
N PRO A 487 27.98 -7.08 1.43
CA PRO A 487 26.63 -6.58 1.18
C PRO A 487 26.41 -6.01 -0.24
N ASP A 488 27.49 -5.67 -0.95
CA ASP A 488 27.45 -5.17 -2.32
C ASP A 488 27.39 -6.28 -3.39
N ASP A 489 27.44 -7.56 -2.99
CA ASP A 489 27.36 -8.68 -3.93
C ASP A 489 25.98 -8.74 -4.59
N ARG A 490 25.95 -8.79 -5.91
CA ARG A 490 24.73 -8.94 -6.72
C ARG A 490 24.18 -10.36 -6.74
N ARG A 491 24.89 -11.32 -6.14
CA ARG A 491 24.57 -12.76 -6.07
C ARG A 491 24.10 -13.18 -4.68
N ILE A 492 23.46 -12.27 -3.94
CA ILE A 492 22.75 -12.61 -2.69
C ILE A 492 21.39 -13.20 -3.09
N ILE A 493 21.40 -14.49 -3.40
CA ILE A 493 20.31 -15.17 -4.10
C ILE A 493 20.01 -16.50 -3.41
N MET A 494 18.72 -16.85 -3.35
CA MET A 494 18.23 -18.14 -2.87
C MET A 494 17.18 -18.67 -3.84
N SER A 495 17.33 -19.94 -4.28
CA SER A 495 16.43 -20.61 -5.21
C SER A 495 15.87 -21.90 -4.61
N ALA A 496 14.55 -22.04 -4.68
CA ALA A 496 13.89 -23.32 -4.39
C ALA A 496 13.66 -24.15 -5.68
N TRP A 497 13.92 -23.58 -6.86
CA TRP A 497 13.73 -24.24 -8.15
C TRP A 497 14.98 -25.05 -8.52
N ASN A 498 14.86 -26.36 -8.45
CA ASN A 498 15.92 -27.32 -8.81
C ASN A 498 15.35 -28.33 -9.83
N PRO A 499 15.61 -28.15 -11.15
CA PRO A 499 15.02 -28.99 -12.19
C PRO A 499 15.23 -30.50 -12.02
N PRO A 500 16.40 -31.02 -11.64
CA PRO A 500 16.60 -32.44 -11.35
C PRO A 500 15.64 -32.99 -10.29
N ASP A 501 15.29 -32.23 -9.27
CA ASP A 501 14.50 -32.67 -8.13
C ASP A 501 12.97 -32.49 -8.31
N LEU A 502 12.52 -31.78 -9.36
CA LEU A 502 11.08 -31.47 -9.54
C LEU A 502 10.19 -32.73 -9.55
N LYS A 503 10.70 -33.86 -10.07
CA LYS A 503 9.96 -35.12 -10.10
C LYS A 503 9.87 -35.79 -8.71
N LEU A 504 10.71 -35.39 -7.78
CA LEU A 504 10.73 -35.87 -6.41
C LEU A 504 9.85 -35.05 -5.48
N MET A 505 9.37 -33.90 -5.91
CA MET A 505 8.59 -32.96 -5.11
C MET A 505 7.09 -33.28 -5.21
N ALA A 506 6.40 -33.34 -4.08
CA ALA A 506 4.95 -33.43 -4.06
C ALA A 506 4.30 -32.22 -4.75
N LEU A 507 4.89 -31.04 -4.61
CA LEU A 507 4.44 -29.83 -5.28
C LEU A 507 5.67 -28.98 -5.71
N PRO A 508 5.91 -28.76 -7.01
CA PRO A 508 6.96 -27.84 -7.45
C PRO A 508 6.79 -26.42 -6.90
N PRO A 509 7.86 -25.77 -6.43
CA PRO A 509 7.78 -24.47 -5.76
C PRO A 509 7.08 -23.40 -6.58
N CYS A 510 6.10 -22.71 -5.99
CA CYS A 510 5.41 -21.56 -6.60
C CYS A 510 6.24 -20.28 -6.44
N HIS A 511 6.65 -19.93 -5.21
CA HIS A 511 7.63 -18.89 -4.91
C HIS A 511 9.03 -19.52 -4.99
N MET A 512 9.69 -19.32 -6.11
CA MET A 512 10.82 -20.16 -6.52
C MET A 512 12.19 -19.49 -6.37
N PHE A 513 12.25 -18.16 -6.27
CA PHE A 513 13.50 -17.43 -6.33
C PHE A 513 13.40 -16.14 -5.52
N ALA A 514 14.41 -15.86 -4.69
CA ALA A 514 14.53 -14.62 -3.94
C ALA A 514 15.92 -14.02 -4.10
N GLN A 515 16.00 -12.70 -4.31
CA GLN A 515 17.24 -11.93 -4.32
C GLN A 515 17.16 -10.87 -3.24
N PHE A 516 18.26 -10.71 -2.50
CA PHE A 516 18.39 -9.73 -1.44
C PHE A 516 19.30 -8.59 -1.85
N TYR A 517 19.04 -7.41 -1.31
CA TYR A 517 19.77 -6.19 -1.63
C TYR A 517 19.97 -5.34 -0.39
N VAL A 518 21.21 -4.97 -0.12
CA VAL A 518 21.58 -4.12 1.02
C VAL A 518 21.92 -2.72 0.51
N ALA A 519 21.32 -1.70 1.10
CA ALA A 519 21.65 -0.30 0.84
C ALA A 519 21.26 0.59 2.02
N ASN A 520 22.12 1.53 2.38
CA ASN A 520 21.87 2.50 3.46
C ASN A 520 21.52 1.85 4.81
N GLY A 521 22.10 0.69 5.13
CA GLY A 521 21.80 -0.05 6.35
C GLY A 521 20.44 -0.78 6.32
N GLU A 522 19.82 -0.91 5.16
CA GLU A 522 18.53 -1.57 4.97
C GLU A 522 18.66 -2.82 4.11
N LEU A 523 17.89 -3.86 4.44
CA LEU A 523 17.77 -5.10 3.67
C LEU A 523 16.44 -5.13 2.93
N SER A 524 16.48 -5.25 1.60
CA SER A 524 15.32 -5.46 0.74
C SER A 524 15.34 -6.85 0.12
N CYS A 525 14.16 -7.38 -0.21
CA CYS A 525 13.99 -8.67 -0.88
C CYS A 525 13.11 -8.52 -2.11
N GLN A 526 13.53 -9.11 -3.23
CA GLN A 526 12.68 -9.33 -4.40
C GLN A 526 12.45 -10.83 -4.57
N MET A 527 11.19 -11.26 -4.53
CA MET A 527 10.80 -12.64 -4.71
C MET A 527 10.05 -12.81 -6.03
N TYR A 528 10.42 -13.82 -6.82
CA TYR A 528 9.69 -14.24 -8.01
C TYR A 528 8.82 -15.47 -7.72
N GLN A 529 7.53 -15.32 -8.00
CA GLN A 529 6.53 -16.38 -7.90
C GLN A 529 5.97 -16.70 -9.28
N ARG A 530 6.20 -17.94 -9.77
CA ARG A 530 5.77 -18.36 -11.10
C ARG A 530 4.26 -18.51 -11.26
N SER A 531 3.57 -18.85 -10.17
CA SER A 531 2.14 -19.16 -10.12
C SER A 531 1.58 -18.72 -8.77
N ALA A 532 0.54 -17.89 -8.77
CA ALA A 532 0.09 -17.16 -7.59
C ALA A 532 -1.45 -17.14 -7.49
N ASP A 533 -1.99 -17.99 -6.61
CA ASP A 533 -3.40 -17.91 -6.19
C ASP A 533 -3.63 -16.64 -5.38
N MET A 534 -4.37 -15.70 -5.96
CA MET A 534 -4.68 -14.42 -5.32
C MET A 534 -5.59 -14.58 -4.10
N GLY A 535 -6.38 -15.66 -4.03
CA GLY A 535 -7.32 -15.89 -2.94
C GLY A 535 -6.65 -16.29 -1.63
N LEU A 536 -5.86 -17.34 -1.64
CA LEU A 536 -5.23 -17.94 -0.44
C LEU A 536 -3.72 -17.77 -0.42
N GLY A 537 -3.03 -18.08 -1.53
CA GLY A 537 -1.58 -18.12 -1.58
C GLY A 537 -0.91 -16.75 -1.44
N VAL A 538 -1.32 -15.76 -2.25
CA VAL A 538 -0.65 -14.44 -2.30
C VAL A 538 -0.65 -13.71 -0.96
N PRO A 539 -1.77 -13.63 -0.20
CA PRO A 539 -1.76 -13.02 1.14
C PRO A 539 -0.76 -13.69 2.09
N PHE A 540 -0.63 -15.00 2.00
CA PHE A 540 0.30 -15.79 2.78
C PHE A 540 1.75 -15.55 2.35
N ASN A 541 2.03 -15.54 1.04
CA ASN A 541 3.37 -15.34 0.49
C ASN A 541 3.90 -13.90 0.74
N ILE A 542 3.04 -12.87 0.68
CA ILE A 542 3.41 -11.50 1.07
C ILE A 542 3.92 -11.49 2.51
N ALA A 543 3.15 -12.07 3.43
CA ALA A 543 3.52 -12.12 4.84
C ALA A 543 4.78 -12.97 5.09
N SER A 544 4.90 -14.14 4.45
CA SER A 544 6.02 -15.07 4.63
C SER A 544 7.36 -14.45 4.21
N TYR A 545 7.44 -13.84 3.00
CA TYR A 545 8.69 -13.24 2.54
C TYR A 545 8.98 -11.88 3.18
N SER A 546 7.96 -11.15 3.61
CA SER A 546 8.16 -9.97 4.47
C SER A 546 8.76 -10.37 5.82
N LEU A 547 8.27 -11.46 6.43
CA LEU A 547 8.81 -12.00 7.67
C LEU A 547 10.24 -12.49 7.50
N LEU A 548 10.53 -13.26 6.43
CA LEU A 548 11.89 -13.70 6.11
C LEU A 548 12.85 -12.52 5.97
N THR A 549 12.42 -11.45 5.28
CA THR A 549 13.23 -10.23 5.12
C THR A 549 13.49 -9.56 6.46
N CYS A 550 12.48 -9.47 7.33
CA CYS A 550 12.62 -8.91 8.68
C CYS A 550 13.55 -9.75 9.56
N ILE A 551 13.44 -11.08 9.52
CA ILE A 551 14.32 -11.99 10.26
C ILE A 551 15.78 -11.86 9.79
N LEU A 552 16.02 -11.89 8.48
CA LEU A 552 17.37 -11.74 7.92
C LEU A 552 17.98 -10.38 8.24
N ALA A 553 17.20 -9.31 8.15
CA ALA A 553 17.63 -7.97 8.55
C ALA A 553 18.03 -7.96 10.03
N HIS A 554 17.20 -8.53 10.91
CA HIS A 554 17.44 -8.61 12.35
C HIS A 554 18.72 -9.43 12.70
N VAL A 555 18.91 -10.60 12.05
CA VAL A 555 20.09 -11.46 12.23
C VAL A 555 21.38 -10.80 11.72
N CYS A 556 21.25 -9.92 10.74
CA CYS A 556 22.38 -9.22 10.11
C CYS A 556 22.58 -7.77 10.63
N ASP A 557 21.88 -7.37 11.70
CA ASP A 557 21.93 -6.03 12.30
C ASP A 557 21.61 -4.90 11.30
N LEU A 558 20.68 -5.17 10.38
CA LEU A 558 20.13 -4.23 9.40
C LEU A 558 18.68 -3.87 9.73
N VAL A 559 18.17 -2.83 9.08
CA VAL A 559 16.75 -2.45 9.14
C VAL A 559 16.01 -3.09 7.93
N PRO A 560 14.78 -3.61 8.11
CA PRO A 560 13.98 -4.04 6.95
C PRO A 560 13.71 -2.87 6.00
N GLY A 561 13.90 -3.11 4.70
CA GLY A 561 13.71 -2.15 3.62
C GLY A 561 12.40 -2.39 2.85
N ASP A 562 12.51 -2.93 1.65
CA ASP A 562 11.38 -3.18 0.74
C ASP A 562 11.18 -4.68 0.52
N PHE A 563 9.93 -5.12 0.43
CA PHE A 563 9.58 -6.40 -0.17
C PHE A 563 8.96 -6.18 -1.54
N ILE A 564 9.56 -6.76 -2.57
CA ILE A 564 9.08 -6.70 -3.95
C ILE A 564 8.59 -8.09 -4.37
N HIS A 565 7.30 -8.21 -4.62
CA HIS A 565 6.65 -9.43 -5.07
C HIS A 565 6.45 -9.39 -6.58
N VAL A 566 7.25 -10.13 -7.33
CA VAL A 566 7.15 -10.29 -8.78
C VAL A 566 6.42 -11.59 -9.09
N ILE A 567 5.35 -11.50 -9.86
CA ILE A 567 4.45 -12.62 -10.13
C ILE A 567 4.41 -12.91 -11.63
N GLY A 568 4.62 -14.16 -12.01
CA GLY A 568 4.41 -14.66 -13.35
C GLY A 568 2.92 -14.77 -13.68
N ASP A 569 2.29 -15.87 -13.33
CA ASP A 569 0.85 -16.12 -13.50
C ASP A 569 0.09 -15.79 -12.21
N ALA A 570 -0.48 -14.57 -12.15
CA ALA A 570 -1.37 -14.15 -11.08
C ALA A 570 -2.80 -14.58 -11.44
N HIS A 571 -3.44 -15.40 -10.61
CA HIS A 571 -4.74 -15.96 -10.95
C HIS A 571 -5.73 -15.99 -9.80
N VAL A 572 -7.01 -15.94 -10.17
CA VAL A 572 -8.17 -16.11 -9.29
C VAL A 572 -8.92 -17.35 -9.74
N TYR A 573 -9.06 -18.34 -8.87
CA TYR A 573 -9.91 -19.50 -9.13
C TYR A 573 -11.37 -19.09 -9.28
N LYS A 574 -12.13 -19.76 -10.16
CA LYS A 574 -13.55 -19.42 -10.40
C LYS A 574 -14.40 -19.48 -9.12
N ASN A 575 -14.15 -20.46 -8.25
CA ASN A 575 -14.83 -20.59 -6.95
C ASN A 575 -14.39 -19.53 -5.92
N HIS A 576 -13.27 -18.82 -6.13
CA HIS A 576 -12.81 -17.73 -5.27
C HIS A 576 -13.35 -16.35 -5.69
N VAL A 577 -13.97 -16.21 -6.87
CA VAL A 577 -14.46 -14.91 -7.37
C VAL A 577 -15.40 -14.23 -6.39
N ARG A 578 -16.45 -14.94 -5.93
CA ARG A 578 -17.43 -14.38 -5.00
C ARG A 578 -16.81 -13.99 -3.64
N PRO A 579 -16.05 -14.84 -2.96
CA PRO A 579 -15.35 -14.47 -1.73
C PRO A 579 -14.39 -13.27 -1.91
N LEU A 580 -13.70 -13.18 -3.04
CA LEU A 580 -12.82 -12.05 -3.31
C LEU A 580 -13.59 -10.76 -3.61
N GLN A 581 -14.76 -10.83 -4.25
CA GLN A 581 -15.66 -9.69 -4.40
C GLN A 581 -16.14 -9.17 -3.04
N GLU A 582 -16.47 -10.07 -2.09
CA GLU A 582 -16.76 -9.69 -0.70
C GLU A 582 -15.56 -9.00 -0.04
N GLN A 583 -14.33 -9.51 -0.24
CA GLN A 583 -13.11 -8.88 0.29
C GLN A 583 -12.89 -7.47 -0.29
N LEU A 584 -13.21 -7.24 -1.56
CA LEU A 584 -13.06 -5.94 -2.23
C LEU A 584 -13.99 -4.85 -1.65
N GLU A 585 -15.09 -5.23 -0.99
CA GLU A 585 -15.98 -4.28 -0.28
C GLU A 585 -15.42 -3.83 1.08
N ASN A 586 -14.42 -4.52 1.61
CA ASN A 586 -13.81 -4.20 2.89
C ASN A 586 -12.71 -3.13 2.70
N PRO A 587 -12.81 -1.94 3.33
CA PRO A 587 -11.74 -0.96 3.29
C PRO A 587 -10.50 -1.48 4.03
N PRO A 588 -9.29 -1.17 3.55
CA PRO A 588 -8.07 -1.44 4.30
C PRO A 588 -8.10 -0.81 5.69
N LYS A 589 -7.37 -1.41 6.61
CA LYS A 589 -7.05 -0.88 7.94
C LYS A 589 -5.53 -0.74 8.08
N PRO A 590 -5.00 0.02 9.04
CA PRO A 590 -3.55 0.09 9.24
C PRO A 590 -2.93 -1.30 9.34
N PHE A 591 -1.80 -1.49 8.68
CA PHE A 591 -1.02 -2.71 8.86
C PHE A 591 -0.45 -2.80 10.27
N PRO A 592 -0.30 -4.00 10.83
CA PRO A 592 0.33 -4.18 12.14
C PRO A 592 1.82 -3.79 12.10
N VAL A 593 2.39 -3.65 13.29
CA VAL A 593 3.82 -3.55 13.50
C VAL A 593 4.33 -4.91 13.97
N LEU A 594 5.39 -5.42 13.35
CA LEU A 594 6.06 -6.64 13.76
C LEU A 594 7.13 -6.31 14.79
N LYS A 595 7.11 -7.01 15.95
CA LYS A 595 8.24 -7.08 16.88
C LYS A 595 8.88 -8.46 16.80
N ILE A 596 10.20 -8.48 16.76
CA ILE A 596 11.02 -9.68 16.79
C ILE A 596 11.77 -9.68 18.13
N ASN A 597 11.88 -10.84 18.78
CA ASN A 597 12.63 -11.00 20.01
C ASN A 597 14.08 -10.54 19.81
N PRO A 598 14.55 -9.48 20.48
CA PRO A 598 15.87 -8.91 20.27
C PRO A 598 17.03 -9.83 20.68
N GLU A 599 16.78 -10.81 21.57
CA GLU A 599 17.78 -11.75 22.06
C GLU A 599 18.15 -12.83 21.03
N LYS A 600 17.30 -13.04 20.02
CA LYS A 600 17.51 -14.05 18.97
C LYS A 600 18.39 -13.49 17.86
N LYS A 601 19.60 -14.01 17.72
CA LYS A 601 20.58 -13.56 16.70
C LYS A 601 21.03 -14.65 15.75
N HIS A 602 20.51 -15.85 15.88
CA HIS A 602 20.82 -16.97 15.01
C HIS A 602 19.56 -17.45 14.28
N ILE A 603 19.68 -17.70 12.97
CA ILE A 603 18.52 -18.00 12.09
C ILE A 603 17.75 -19.26 12.55
N ASP A 604 18.45 -20.25 13.08
CA ASP A 604 17.87 -21.53 13.52
C ASP A 604 17.35 -21.49 14.98
N SER A 605 17.42 -20.33 15.67
CA SER A 605 17.02 -20.22 17.08
C SER A 605 15.61 -19.70 17.29
N PHE A 606 14.93 -19.26 16.24
CA PHE A 606 13.60 -18.67 16.34
C PHE A 606 12.51 -19.73 16.55
N VAL A 607 11.53 -19.35 17.35
CA VAL A 607 10.26 -20.06 17.55
C VAL A 607 9.09 -19.10 17.30
N ALA A 608 7.88 -19.61 17.17
CA ALA A 608 6.72 -18.80 16.80
C ALA A 608 6.45 -17.64 17.79
N ASP A 609 6.73 -17.84 19.08
CA ASP A 609 6.52 -16.85 20.13
C ASP A 609 7.53 -15.68 20.10
N ASP A 610 8.59 -15.77 19.28
CA ASP A 610 9.54 -14.69 19.09
C ASP A 610 9.01 -13.56 18.18
N PHE A 611 7.79 -13.71 17.63
CA PHE A 611 7.17 -12.79 16.68
C PHE A 611 5.83 -12.25 17.18
N GLU A 612 5.81 -11.01 17.66
CA GLU A 612 4.61 -10.32 18.14
C GLU A 612 4.08 -9.36 17.10
N LEU A 613 2.77 -9.43 16.79
CA LEU A 613 2.06 -8.44 15.96
C LEU A 613 1.31 -7.44 16.84
N ILE A 614 1.67 -6.15 16.73
CA ILE A 614 0.99 -5.08 17.44
C ILE A 614 -0.01 -4.41 16.52
N GLY A 615 -1.27 -4.28 16.98
CA GLY A 615 -2.31 -3.55 16.29
C GLY A 615 -2.89 -4.28 15.06
N TYR A 616 -2.81 -5.62 14.99
CA TYR A 616 -3.47 -6.37 13.93
C TYR A 616 -4.98 -6.49 14.19
N ASP A 617 -5.78 -5.65 13.52
CA ASP A 617 -7.24 -5.61 13.59
C ASP A 617 -7.86 -5.84 12.20
N PRO A 618 -7.79 -7.05 11.63
CA PRO A 618 -8.34 -7.33 10.31
C PRO A 618 -9.88 -7.43 10.32
N HIS A 619 -10.49 -7.33 9.13
CA HIS A 619 -11.85 -7.78 8.91
C HIS A 619 -11.99 -9.29 9.19
N LYS A 620 -13.21 -9.80 9.22
CA LYS A 620 -13.49 -11.21 9.48
C LYS A 620 -12.79 -12.12 8.46
N LYS A 621 -12.58 -13.38 8.85
CA LYS A 621 -12.15 -14.44 7.92
C LYS A 621 -13.18 -14.58 6.79
N ILE A 622 -12.69 -14.74 5.57
CA ILE A 622 -13.50 -15.10 4.40
C ILE A 622 -13.04 -16.49 3.97
N ASP A 623 -13.96 -17.44 3.99
CA ASP A 623 -13.64 -18.84 3.68
C ASP A 623 -13.51 -19.04 2.17
N MET A 624 -12.45 -19.75 1.77
CA MET A 624 -12.15 -20.15 0.40
C MET A 624 -11.63 -21.60 0.44
N GLN A 625 -12.03 -22.40 -0.54
CA GLN A 625 -11.55 -23.77 -0.66
C GLN A 625 -10.17 -23.80 -1.32
N MET A 626 -9.23 -24.53 -0.75
CA MET A 626 -7.93 -24.73 -1.37
C MET A 626 -8.10 -25.61 -2.62
N ALA A 627 -7.51 -25.20 -3.73
CA ALA A 627 -7.41 -26.00 -4.94
C ALA A 627 -6.19 -26.95 -4.81
N VAL A 628 -6.44 -28.25 -4.71
CA VAL A 628 -5.41 -29.30 -4.50
C VAL A 628 -5.16 -30.08 -5.78
#